data_751a763a8dcd4f5d24383bc35a8f865d
#
_entry.id   751a763a8dcd4f5d24383bc35a8f865d
#
_cell.length_a   1.000
_cell.length_b   1.000
_cell.length_c   1.000
_cell.angle_alpha   90.00
_cell.angle_beta   90.00
_cell.angle_gamma   90.00
#
_symmetry.space_group_name_H-M   'P 1'
#
loop_
_entity.id
_entity.type
_entity.pdbx_description
1 polymer ?
#
loop_
_entity_poly.entity_id
_entity_poly.type
_entity_poly.pdbx_seq_one_letter_code
_entity_poly.pdbx_strand_id
1 'polypeptide(L)'
;MYFIDGESVYRYLKNSDMNCIIIDDEPLAREELSSMLQEISGPTVIGSFSNVLYAEKFLSENEVDLVFLDIQMPKMTGLQFIEKIPKSSMVIFTTAYPQYALESYELDAIDYLLKPFNNERLQKAIHKARHY
;
A
#
# COMPACT_ATOMS: atom_id res chain seq x y z
N MET A 1 28.14 13.39 20.18
CA MET A 1 27.01 12.47 20.36
C MET A 1 25.69 13.25 20.33
N TYR A 2 24.78 12.82 19.51
CA TYR A 2 23.46 13.42 19.45
C TYR A 2 22.58 12.89 20.55
N PHE A 3 21.85 13.78 21.18
CA PHE A 3 20.79 13.38 22.07
C PHE A 3 19.48 13.43 21.28
N ILE A 4 18.87 12.26 21.09
CA ILE A 4 17.62 12.14 20.36
C ILE A 4 16.53 11.76 21.37
N ASP A 5 15.40 12.47 21.36
CA ASP A 5 14.31 12.13 22.26
C ASP A 5 13.63 10.83 21.82
N GLY A 6 12.96 10.17 22.76
CA GLY A 6 12.34 8.89 22.51
C GLY A 6 11.25 8.92 21.46
N GLU A 7 10.54 10.04 21.34
CA GLU A 7 9.49 10.19 20.36
C GLU A 7 10.04 10.23 18.94
N SER A 8 11.14 10.95 18.72
CA SER A 8 11.81 11.02 17.41
C SER A 8 12.35 9.66 16.99
N VAL A 9 12.96 8.94 17.93
CA VAL A 9 13.47 7.59 17.69
C VAL A 9 12.31 6.65 17.34
N TYR A 10 11.24 6.71 18.11
CA TYR A 10 10.07 5.87 17.87
C TYR A 10 9.47 6.10 16.47
N ARG A 11 9.34 7.36 16.07
CA ARG A 11 8.83 7.69 14.73
C ARG A 11 9.74 7.18 13.63
N TYR A 12 11.04 7.33 13.81
CA TYR A 12 12.01 6.83 12.85
C TYR A 12 11.92 5.32 12.70
N LEU A 13 11.92 4.59 13.81
CA LEU A 13 11.83 3.14 13.81
C LEU A 13 10.52 2.66 13.21
N LYS A 14 9.41 3.29 13.55
CA LYS A 14 8.09 2.93 13.02
C LYS A 14 8.04 3.11 11.50
N ASN A 15 8.61 4.19 10.99
CA ASN A 15 8.67 4.44 9.55
C ASN A 15 9.55 3.43 8.83
N SER A 16 10.72 3.10 9.43
CA SER A 16 11.65 2.13 8.87
C SER A 16 11.13 0.71 8.91
N ASP A 17 10.31 0.40 9.92
CA ASP A 17 9.81 -0.96 10.14
C ASP A 17 8.56 -1.28 9.32
N MET A 18 7.85 -0.27 8.83
CA MET A 18 6.66 -0.52 8.02
C MET A 18 7.05 -1.11 6.67
N ASN A 19 6.49 -2.26 6.36
CA ASN A 19 6.69 -2.89 5.06
C ASN A 19 5.41 -2.84 4.24
N CYS A 20 5.56 -3.04 2.93
CA CYS A 20 4.42 -3.06 2.04
C CYS A 20 4.64 -3.99 0.87
N ILE A 21 3.55 -4.37 0.21
CA ILE A 21 3.58 -5.01 -1.10
C ILE A 21 2.75 -4.21 -2.07
N ILE A 22 3.02 -4.40 -3.36
CA ILE A 22 2.31 -3.74 -4.45
C ILE A 22 1.68 -4.82 -5.32
N ILE A 23 0.38 -4.71 -5.56
CA ILE A 23 -0.35 -5.63 -6.43
C ILE A 23 -0.99 -4.82 -7.54
N ASP A 24 -0.49 -4.99 -8.77
CA ASP A 24 -0.92 -4.24 -9.94
C ASP A 24 -0.49 -5.04 -11.17
N ASP A 25 -1.37 -5.24 -12.13
CA ASP A 25 -1.05 -6.02 -13.33
C ASP A 25 -0.14 -5.29 -14.31
N GLU A 26 0.06 -3.98 -14.16
CA GLU A 26 0.93 -3.19 -15.02
C GLU A 26 2.33 -3.06 -14.44
N PRO A 27 3.37 -3.59 -15.13
CA PRO A 27 4.74 -3.51 -14.61
C PRO A 27 5.24 -2.09 -14.37
N LEU A 28 4.90 -1.16 -15.28
CA LEU A 28 5.32 0.24 -15.13
C LEU A 28 4.70 0.90 -13.90
N ALA A 29 3.44 0.58 -13.61
CA ALA A 29 2.77 1.11 -12.43
C ALA A 29 3.45 0.62 -11.15
N ARG A 30 3.85 -0.66 -11.10
CA ARG A 30 4.56 -1.21 -9.95
C ARG A 30 5.93 -0.55 -9.77
N GLU A 31 6.68 -0.37 -10.85
CA GLU A 31 7.99 0.27 -10.79
C GLU A 31 7.88 1.73 -10.35
N GLU A 32 6.92 2.45 -10.91
CA GLU A 32 6.71 3.85 -10.57
C GLU A 32 6.36 4.03 -9.09
N LEU A 33 5.43 3.23 -8.59
CA LEU A 33 5.06 3.31 -7.18
C LEU A 33 6.23 2.93 -6.27
N SER A 34 6.97 1.89 -6.63
CA SER A 34 8.15 1.49 -5.86
C SER A 34 9.20 2.62 -5.80
N SER A 35 9.44 3.30 -6.93
CA SER A 35 10.36 4.44 -6.99
C SER A 35 9.87 5.60 -6.13
N MET A 36 8.57 5.89 -6.20
CA MET A 36 7.98 6.96 -5.39
C MET A 36 8.13 6.69 -3.91
N LEU A 37 7.87 5.44 -3.49
CA LEU A 37 8.01 5.05 -2.09
C LEU A 37 9.45 5.19 -1.60
N GLN A 38 10.40 4.83 -2.42
CA GLN A 38 11.82 5.00 -2.09
C GLN A 38 12.18 6.47 -1.98
N GLU A 39 11.72 7.29 -2.91
CA GLU A 39 12.00 8.72 -2.95
C GLU A 39 11.50 9.45 -1.69
N ILE A 40 10.32 9.09 -1.20
CA ILE A 40 9.73 9.73 -0.02
C ILE A 40 10.12 9.06 1.29
N SER A 41 11.03 8.09 1.25
CA SER A 41 11.42 7.29 2.42
C SER A 41 10.20 6.67 3.10
N GLY A 42 9.31 6.13 2.29
CA GLY A 42 8.08 5.48 2.75
C GLY A 42 8.30 4.04 3.18
N PRO A 43 7.24 3.26 3.28
CA PRO A 43 7.33 1.84 3.61
C PRO A 43 8.27 1.09 2.68
N THR A 44 8.94 0.08 3.22
CA THR A 44 9.84 -0.76 2.45
C THR A 44 9.03 -1.75 1.61
N VAL A 45 9.26 -1.78 0.31
CA VAL A 45 8.58 -2.71 -0.58
C VAL A 45 9.24 -4.09 -0.47
N ILE A 46 8.49 -5.06 0.04
CA ILE A 46 8.99 -6.43 0.21
C ILE A 46 8.42 -7.40 -0.81
N GLY A 47 7.51 -6.95 -1.66
CA GLY A 47 6.95 -7.77 -2.73
C GLY A 47 6.22 -6.92 -3.74
N SER A 48 6.24 -7.38 -5.00
CA SER A 48 5.58 -6.71 -6.11
C SER A 48 4.98 -7.80 -7.00
N PHE A 49 3.67 -7.76 -7.20
CA PHE A 49 2.95 -8.86 -7.83
C PHE A 49 2.07 -8.39 -8.97
N SER A 50 2.08 -9.15 -10.05
CA SER A 50 1.27 -8.86 -11.23
C SER A 50 -0.12 -9.50 -11.15
N ASN A 51 -0.35 -10.39 -10.18
CA ASN A 51 -1.64 -11.04 -10.03
C ASN A 51 -1.89 -11.42 -8.56
N VAL A 52 -3.16 -11.70 -8.27
CA VAL A 52 -3.61 -11.96 -6.91
C VAL A 52 -3.19 -13.32 -6.36
N LEU A 53 -2.94 -14.31 -7.22
CA LEU A 53 -2.56 -15.64 -6.75
C LEU A 53 -1.22 -15.65 -6.04
N TYR A 54 -0.22 -15.00 -6.65
CA TYR A 54 1.10 -14.89 -6.02
C TYR A 54 1.07 -14.02 -4.77
N ALA A 55 0.28 -12.95 -4.80
CA ALA A 55 0.11 -12.07 -3.65
C ALA A 55 -0.55 -12.80 -2.48
N GLU A 56 -1.58 -13.59 -2.76
CA GLU A 56 -2.27 -14.37 -1.73
C GLU A 56 -1.32 -15.33 -1.05
N LYS A 57 -0.51 -16.04 -1.82
CA LYS A 57 0.50 -16.94 -1.27
C LYS A 57 1.49 -16.21 -0.39
N PHE A 58 2.00 -15.08 -0.87
CA PHE A 58 2.94 -14.27 -0.11
C PHE A 58 2.34 -13.80 1.23
N LEU A 59 1.09 -13.34 1.18
CA LEU A 59 0.39 -12.87 2.38
C LEU A 59 0.14 -13.98 3.39
N SER A 60 0.03 -15.23 2.93
CA SER A 60 -0.16 -16.37 3.83
C SER A 60 1.13 -16.77 4.54
N GLU A 61 2.28 -16.37 4.00
CA GLU A 61 3.60 -16.76 4.51
C GLU A 61 4.36 -15.61 5.18
N ASN A 62 3.90 -14.38 5.03
CA ASN A 62 4.63 -13.20 5.49
C ASN A 62 3.70 -12.20 6.15
N GLU A 63 4.21 -11.51 7.16
CA GLU A 63 3.49 -10.39 7.76
C GLU A 63 3.71 -9.13 6.94
N VAL A 64 2.62 -8.54 6.45
CA VAL A 64 2.65 -7.35 5.61
C VAL A 64 1.82 -6.25 6.28
N ASP A 65 2.42 -5.10 6.50
CA ASP A 65 1.75 -3.98 7.16
C ASP A 65 0.77 -3.27 6.23
N LEU A 66 1.16 -3.08 4.96
CA LEU A 66 0.40 -2.27 4.03
C LEU A 66 0.40 -2.89 2.63
N VAL A 67 -0.79 -2.95 2.02
CA VAL A 67 -0.97 -3.48 0.67
C VAL A 67 -1.47 -2.36 -0.22
N PHE A 68 -0.71 -2.03 -1.26
CA PHE A 68 -1.18 -1.18 -2.35
C PHE A 68 -1.83 -2.08 -3.38
N LEU A 69 -3.11 -1.90 -3.60
CA LEU A 69 -3.92 -2.84 -4.38
C LEU A 69 -4.65 -2.14 -5.51
N ASP A 70 -4.29 -2.47 -6.75
CA ASP A 70 -5.00 -1.97 -7.92
C ASP A 70 -6.40 -2.58 -7.97
N ILE A 71 -7.40 -1.75 -8.24
CA ILE A 71 -8.78 -2.22 -8.35
C ILE A 71 -9.00 -2.99 -9.65
N GLN A 72 -8.41 -2.51 -10.74
CA GLN A 72 -8.62 -3.06 -12.08
C GLN A 72 -7.57 -4.10 -12.43
N MET A 73 -7.90 -5.36 -12.23
CA MET A 73 -7.02 -6.48 -12.61
C MET A 73 -7.82 -7.57 -13.29
N PRO A 74 -7.20 -8.34 -14.23
CA PRO A 74 -7.84 -9.49 -14.84
C PRO A 74 -8.23 -10.54 -13.79
N LYS A 75 -9.28 -11.31 -14.05
CA LYS A 75 -9.74 -12.45 -13.25
C LYS A 75 -10.36 -12.08 -11.91
N MET A 76 -9.75 -11.20 -11.12
CA MET A 76 -10.30 -10.79 -9.84
C MET A 76 -9.94 -9.33 -9.60
N THR A 77 -10.95 -8.50 -9.31
CA THR A 77 -10.72 -7.09 -9.00
C THR A 77 -10.11 -6.94 -7.62
N GLY A 78 -9.45 -5.79 -7.38
CA GLY A 78 -8.95 -5.47 -6.05
C GLY A 78 -10.06 -5.44 -5.02
N LEU A 79 -11.26 -4.98 -5.42
CA LEU A 79 -12.40 -4.93 -4.52
C LEU A 79 -12.83 -6.33 -4.06
N GLN A 80 -12.71 -7.33 -4.92
CA GLN A 80 -12.98 -8.71 -4.56
C GLN A 80 -11.86 -9.32 -3.73
N PHE A 81 -10.62 -8.96 -4.04
CA PHE A 81 -9.45 -9.52 -3.38
C PHE A 81 -9.30 -9.06 -1.93
N ILE A 82 -9.81 -7.89 -1.58
CA ILE A 82 -9.64 -7.33 -0.24
C ILE A 82 -10.12 -8.28 0.86
N GLU A 83 -11.13 -9.08 0.57
CA GLU A 83 -11.65 -10.05 1.53
C GLU A 83 -10.65 -11.17 1.85
N LYS A 84 -9.70 -11.39 0.96
CA LYS A 84 -8.65 -12.42 1.12
C LYS A 84 -7.40 -11.89 1.79
N ILE A 85 -7.35 -10.60 2.06
CA ILE A 85 -6.20 -9.98 2.73
C ILE A 85 -6.38 -10.13 4.24
N PRO A 86 -5.33 -10.54 4.96
CA PRO A 86 -5.42 -10.65 6.42
C PRO A 86 -5.85 -9.32 7.05
N LYS A 87 -6.67 -9.37 8.07
CA LYS A 87 -7.19 -8.18 8.76
C LYS A 87 -6.08 -7.35 9.41
N SER A 88 -4.94 -7.95 9.67
CA SER A 88 -3.78 -7.25 10.21
C SER A 88 -3.05 -6.39 9.19
N SER A 89 -3.35 -6.55 7.91
CA SER A 89 -2.75 -5.75 6.84
C SER A 89 -3.68 -4.60 6.47
N MET A 90 -3.12 -3.40 6.37
CA MET A 90 -3.85 -2.22 5.89
C MET A 90 -3.87 -2.22 4.37
N VAL A 91 -4.90 -1.62 3.77
CA VAL A 91 -5.04 -1.58 2.31
C VAL A 91 -5.20 -0.13 1.84
N ILE A 92 -4.44 0.23 0.81
CA ILE A 92 -4.63 1.46 0.05
C ILE A 92 -4.92 1.03 -1.39
N PHE A 93 -6.10 1.38 -1.88
CA PHE A 93 -6.45 1.09 -3.27
C PHE A 93 -5.80 2.08 -4.23
N THR A 94 -5.46 1.60 -5.42
CA THR A 94 -5.06 2.46 -6.54
C THR A 94 -5.97 2.19 -7.72
N THR A 95 -6.30 3.21 -8.49
CA THR A 95 -7.16 3.07 -9.67
C THR A 95 -7.06 4.26 -10.60
N ALA A 96 -7.27 4.02 -11.91
CA ALA A 96 -7.42 5.07 -12.89
C ALA A 96 -8.86 5.58 -13.00
N TYR A 97 -9.81 4.96 -12.28
CA TYR A 97 -11.24 5.21 -12.46
C TYR A 97 -11.88 5.78 -11.20
N PRO A 98 -12.31 7.06 -11.22
CA PRO A 98 -12.88 7.71 -10.04
C PRO A 98 -14.13 7.04 -9.48
N GLN A 99 -14.90 6.36 -10.33
CA GLN A 99 -16.16 5.74 -9.89
C GLN A 99 -15.96 4.66 -8.82
N TYR A 100 -14.77 4.08 -8.73
CA TYR A 100 -14.50 3.06 -7.72
C TYR A 100 -14.23 3.63 -6.33
N ALA A 101 -14.06 4.95 -6.20
CA ALA A 101 -13.87 5.59 -4.91
C ALA A 101 -15.03 5.32 -3.96
N LEU A 102 -16.25 5.42 -4.48
CA LEU A 102 -17.45 5.22 -3.65
C LEU A 102 -17.55 3.78 -3.15
N GLU A 103 -17.21 2.81 -4.00
CA GLU A 103 -17.25 1.41 -3.61
C GLU A 103 -16.18 1.10 -2.55
N SER A 104 -15.02 1.75 -2.63
CA SER A 104 -13.93 1.51 -1.68
C SER A 104 -14.25 2.05 -0.29
N TYR A 105 -15.14 3.03 -0.15
CA TYR A 105 -15.52 3.55 1.15
C TYR A 105 -16.31 2.54 1.99
N GLU A 106 -16.96 1.59 1.36
CA GLU A 106 -17.71 0.54 2.06
C GLU A 106 -16.80 -0.58 2.54
N LEU A 107 -15.53 -0.54 2.16
CA LEU A 107 -14.54 -1.54 2.51
C LEU A 107 -13.54 -0.94 3.51
N ASP A 108 -12.90 -1.80 4.30
CA ASP A 108 -11.92 -1.38 5.30
C ASP A 108 -10.59 -0.98 4.67
N ALA A 109 -10.61 0.02 3.80
CA ALA A 109 -9.41 0.56 3.20
C ALA A 109 -8.99 1.84 3.92
N ILE A 110 -7.68 2.04 4.05
CA ILE A 110 -7.13 3.25 4.67
C ILE A 110 -7.37 4.46 3.77
N ASP A 111 -7.16 4.27 2.47
CA ASP A 111 -7.29 5.35 1.51
C ASP A 111 -7.41 4.76 0.12
N TYR A 112 -7.62 5.65 -0.84
CA TYR A 112 -7.65 5.27 -2.25
C TYR A 112 -6.94 6.35 -3.07
N LEU A 113 -6.14 5.92 -4.02
CA LEU A 113 -5.31 6.82 -4.84
C LEU A 113 -5.76 6.76 -6.29
N LEU A 114 -6.16 7.89 -6.84
CA LEU A 114 -6.53 8.00 -8.25
C LEU A 114 -5.28 8.24 -9.09
N LYS A 115 -5.02 7.36 -10.03
CA LYS A 115 -3.89 7.48 -10.97
C LYS A 115 -4.15 8.57 -12.01
N PRO A 116 -3.16 9.39 -12.37
CA PRO A 116 -1.83 9.45 -11.74
C PRO A 116 -1.86 10.25 -10.44
N PHE A 117 -1.11 9.82 -9.46
CA PHE A 117 -0.98 10.55 -8.20
C PHE A 117 0.48 10.99 -8.00
N ASN A 118 0.67 12.09 -7.28
CA ASN A 118 2.02 12.61 -7.00
C ASN A 118 2.51 12.18 -5.61
N ASN A 119 3.76 12.51 -5.31
CA ASN A 119 4.38 12.16 -4.04
C ASN A 119 3.62 12.74 -2.84
N GLU A 120 3.12 13.95 -2.98
CA GLU A 120 2.37 14.61 -1.90
C GLU A 120 1.10 13.81 -1.55
N ARG A 121 0.36 13.39 -2.57
CA ARG A 121 -0.85 12.59 -2.35
C ARG A 121 -0.52 11.21 -1.75
N LEU A 122 0.56 10.59 -2.23
CA LEU A 122 1.02 9.31 -1.70
C LEU A 122 1.42 9.44 -0.23
N GLN A 123 2.16 10.48 0.12
CA GLN A 123 2.56 10.73 1.51
C GLN A 123 1.34 10.88 2.42
N LYS A 124 0.29 11.53 1.92
CA LYS A 124 -0.94 11.71 2.69
C LYS A 124 -1.60 10.37 3.03
N ALA A 125 -1.65 9.46 2.05
CA ALA A 125 -2.21 8.13 2.27
C ALA A 125 -1.37 7.32 3.27
N ILE A 126 -0.05 7.40 3.15
CA ILE A 126 0.86 6.71 4.06
C ILE A 126 0.73 7.28 5.48
N HIS A 127 0.57 8.59 5.59
CA HIS A 127 0.36 9.23 6.89
C HIS A 127 -0.90 8.67 7.57
N LYS A 128 -1.98 8.50 6.81
CA LYS A 128 -3.19 7.87 7.35
C LYS A 128 -2.91 6.45 7.85
N ALA A 129 -2.15 5.67 7.08
CA ALA A 129 -1.82 4.31 7.47
C ALA A 129 -1.03 4.27 8.78
N ARG A 130 -0.09 5.20 8.96
CA ARG A 130 0.72 5.28 10.17
C ARG A 130 -0.08 5.65 11.43
N HIS A 131 -1.19 6.31 11.25
CA HIS A 131 -2.02 6.79 12.36
C HIS A 131 -3.31 6.00 12.52
N TYR A 132 -3.41 4.91 11.81
CA TYR A 132 -4.54 4.00 11.90
C TYR A 132 -4.35 3.02 13.08
#